data_9bf53d7f9dba41c4015816f9acf8dc0e
#
_entry.id   9bf53d7f9dba41c4015816f9acf8dc0e
#
_cell.length_a   1.000
_cell.length_b   1.000
_cell.length_c   1.000
_cell.angle_alpha   90.00
_cell.angle_beta   90.00
_cell.angle_gamma   90.00
#
_symmetry.space_group_name_H-M   'P 1'
#
loop_
_entity.id
_entity.type
_entity.pdbx_description
1 polymer ?
#
loop_
_entity_poly.entity_id
_entity_poly.type
_entity_poly.pdbx_seq_one_letter_code
_entity_poly.pdbx_strand_id
1 'polypeptide(L)'
;MDKMLRAAVLVVLLSALAGCAGRNFERPRAEAFPLGQTTYAQVVQQLGEPRTVGDVVTNGQKVKSMTYRYTTTTDMSWQTGVVPVRTLVYYFHNDTLVGYEFVSSFQSDNTDFDDTKLGAIAKGRTTRAEVMQLLGKPSAAYIPPMVREPSGEAIGYGYARREATAPYKFVRKNLRITFDGRDRVAEMDFTTEGKK
;
A
#
# COMPACT_ATOMS: atom_id res chain seq x y z
N MET A 1 23.97 -3.77 44.49
CA MET A 1 22.59 -3.84 43.97
C MET A 1 22.29 -2.71 42.95
N ASP A 2 22.86 -1.51 43.13
CA ASP A 2 22.55 -0.34 42.28
C ASP A 2 23.09 -0.39 40.84
N LYS A 3 24.23 -1.04 40.60
CA LYS A 3 24.82 -1.10 39.24
C LYS A 3 24.02 -2.01 38.28
N MET A 4 23.49 -3.12 38.78
CA MET A 4 22.64 -4.02 37.98
C MET A 4 21.27 -3.41 37.68
N LEU A 5 20.68 -2.68 38.62
CA LEU A 5 19.42 -2.00 38.44
C LEU A 5 19.52 -0.86 37.40
N ARG A 6 20.62 -0.10 37.43
CA ARG A 6 20.90 0.96 36.44
C ARG A 6 21.17 0.41 35.06
N ALA A 7 21.85 -0.74 34.92
CA ALA A 7 22.05 -1.41 33.64
C ALA A 7 20.75 -1.94 33.07
N ALA A 8 19.85 -2.52 33.88
CA ALA A 8 18.55 -3.00 33.45
C ALA A 8 17.62 -1.86 32.98
N VAL A 9 17.63 -0.73 33.68
CA VAL A 9 16.85 0.47 33.28
C VAL A 9 17.37 1.08 31.97
N LEU A 10 18.68 1.08 31.74
CA LEU A 10 19.29 1.58 30.52
C LEU A 10 18.91 0.71 29.29
N VAL A 11 18.90 -0.61 29.47
CA VAL A 11 18.52 -1.56 28.40
C VAL A 11 17.04 -1.42 28.03
N VAL A 12 16.15 -1.20 29.00
CA VAL A 12 14.72 -0.98 28.77
C VAL A 12 14.46 0.36 28.07
N LEU A 13 15.24 1.40 28.37
CA LEU A 13 15.14 2.71 27.72
C LEU A 13 15.65 2.69 26.25
N LEU A 14 16.66 1.88 25.94
CA LEU A 14 17.16 1.74 24.57
C LEU A 14 16.19 0.97 23.66
N SER A 15 15.42 0.03 24.20
CA SER A 15 14.40 -0.71 23.42
C SER A 15 13.17 0.14 23.05
N ALA A 16 12.90 1.23 23.78
CA ALA A 16 11.77 2.13 23.49
C ALA A 16 12.02 3.10 22.31
N LEU A 17 13.26 3.28 21.87
CA LEU A 17 13.61 4.18 20.76
C LEU A 17 13.48 3.56 19.36
N ALA A 18 13.30 2.25 19.25
CA ALA A 18 13.14 1.56 17.96
C ALA A 18 11.73 1.69 17.34
N GLY A 19 10.77 2.31 18.05
CA GLY A 19 9.35 2.30 17.68
C GLY A 19 8.92 3.25 16.55
N CYS A 20 9.74 4.25 16.16
CA CYS A 20 9.27 5.28 15.22
C CYS A 20 9.47 4.93 13.74
N ALA A 21 10.49 4.15 13.37
CA ALA A 21 10.81 3.83 11.99
C ALA A 21 9.95 2.69 11.40
N GLY A 22 9.35 1.87 12.24
CA GLY A 22 8.69 0.62 11.85
C GLY A 22 9.71 -0.49 11.53
N ARG A 23 9.22 -1.71 11.35
CA ARG A 23 10.04 -2.84 10.89
C ARG A 23 10.16 -2.78 9.39
N ASN A 24 11.37 -2.93 8.84
CA ASN A 24 11.55 -3.03 7.39
C ASN A 24 10.86 -4.30 6.85
N PHE A 25 10.21 -4.17 5.70
CA PHE A 25 9.58 -5.26 4.99
C PHE A 25 9.73 -5.05 3.48
N GLU A 26 9.77 -6.13 2.74
CA GLU A 26 9.74 -6.10 1.28
C GLU A 26 8.30 -6.16 0.78
N ARG A 27 8.10 -5.76 -0.49
CA ARG A 27 6.81 -5.91 -1.15
C ARG A 27 6.42 -7.39 -1.19
N PRO A 28 5.33 -7.83 -0.53
CA PRO A 28 4.89 -9.21 -0.61
C PRO A 28 4.53 -9.59 -2.05
N ARG A 29 4.80 -10.85 -2.42
CA ARG A 29 4.31 -11.38 -3.69
C ARG A 29 2.79 -11.51 -3.60
N ALA A 30 2.08 -11.24 -4.71
CA ALA A 30 0.61 -11.33 -4.73
C ALA A 30 0.12 -12.74 -4.35
N GLU A 31 0.88 -13.76 -4.73
CA GLU A 31 0.57 -15.17 -4.46
C GLU A 31 0.76 -15.57 -2.99
N ALA A 32 1.50 -14.79 -2.20
CA ALA A 32 1.71 -15.06 -0.78
C ALA A 32 0.42 -14.89 0.04
N PHE A 33 -0.46 -14.00 -0.42
CA PHE A 33 -1.72 -13.68 0.23
C PHE A 33 -2.85 -13.56 -0.81
N PRO A 34 -3.39 -14.71 -1.31
CA PRO A 34 -4.48 -14.70 -2.28
C PRO A 34 -5.74 -14.02 -1.72
N LEU A 35 -6.31 -13.10 -2.51
CA LEU A 35 -7.59 -12.46 -2.18
C LEU A 35 -8.71 -13.50 -2.13
N GLY A 36 -9.66 -13.31 -1.22
CA GLY A 36 -10.78 -14.22 -1.01
C GLY A 36 -10.44 -15.51 -0.24
N GLN A 37 -9.17 -15.73 0.13
CA GLN A 37 -8.71 -16.97 0.77
C GLN A 37 -7.89 -16.72 2.04
N THR A 38 -7.12 -15.64 2.09
CA THR A 38 -6.19 -15.34 3.19
C THR A 38 -6.94 -14.73 4.38
N THR A 39 -6.66 -15.20 5.60
CA THR A 39 -7.23 -14.65 6.84
C THR A 39 -6.31 -13.59 7.46
N TYR A 40 -6.87 -12.78 8.37
CA TYR A 40 -6.12 -11.79 9.16
C TYR A 40 -4.97 -12.47 9.94
N ALA A 41 -5.27 -13.60 10.60
CA ALA A 41 -4.29 -14.34 11.40
C ALA A 41 -3.10 -14.84 10.56
N GLN A 42 -3.32 -15.29 9.34
CA GLN A 42 -2.26 -15.74 8.43
C GLN A 42 -1.32 -14.60 8.04
N VAL A 43 -1.85 -13.39 7.81
CA VAL A 43 -1.01 -12.23 7.52
C VAL A 43 -0.18 -11.84 8.73
N VAL A 44 -0.76 -11.80 9.94
CA VAL A 44 -0.03 -11.52 11.19
C VAL A 44 1.03 -12.57 11.44
N GLN A 45 0.74 -13.84 11.24
CA GLN A 45 1.72 -14.93 11.41
C GLN A 45 2.96 -14.75 10.53
N GLN A 46 2.78 -14.26 9.30
CA GLN A 46 3.88 -14.13 8.33
C GLN A 46 4.60 -12.79 8.43
N LEU A 47 3.89 -11.68 8.63
CA LEU A 47 4.47 -10.33 8.64
C LEU A 47 4.69 -9.76 10.05
N GLY A 48 4.11 -10.40 11.09
CA GLY A 48 4.08 -9.87 12.45
C GLY A 48 2.96 -8.85 12.65
N GLU A 49 2.92 -8.24 13.83
CA GLU A 49 1.88 -7.27 14.19
C GLU A 49 1.92 -6.03 13.28
N PRO A 50 0.76 -5.55 12.81
CA PRO A 50 0.69 -4.32 12.04
C PRO A 50 0.98 -3.09 12.91
N ARG A 51 1.41 -2.01 12.26
CA ARG A 51 1.59 -0.72 12.94
C ARG A 51 0.26 -0.14 13.44
N THR A 52 -0.78 -0.23 12.63
CA THR A 52 -2.13 0.24 12.96
C THR A 52 -3.19 -0.67 12.37
N VAL A 53 -4.30 -0.77 13.10
CA VAL A 53 -5.52 -1.43 12.65
C VAL A 53 -6.64 -0.39 12.74
N GLY A 54 -7.52 -0.38 11.75
CA GLY A 54 -8.67 0.52 11.69
C GLY A 54 -9.81 -0.10 10.94
N ASP A 55 -10.90 0.65 10.84
CA ASP A 55 -12.07 0.27 10.08
C ASP A 55 -12.34 1.32 9.00
N VAL A 56 -12.71 0.87 7.82
CA VAL A 56 -13.20 1.70 6.72
C VAL A 56 -14.57 1.20 6.27
N VAL A 57 -15.42 2.11 5.81
CA VAL A 57 -16.72 1.74 5.23
C VAL A 57 -16.60 1.93 3.72
N THR A 58 -16.86 0.87 2.97
CA THR A 58 -16.86 0.88 1.51
C THR A 58 -18.06 0.13 0.99
N ASN A 59 -18.79 0.70 0.04
CA ASN A 59 -20.02 0.12 -0.53
C ASN A 59 -21.04 -0.34 0.55
N GLY A 60 -21.15 0.42 1.66
CA GLY A 60 -22.04 0.11 2.79
C GLY A 60 -21.57 -1.04 3.68
N GLN A 61 -20.37 -1.59 3.44
CA GLN A 61 -19.81 -2.68 4.24
C GLN A 61 -18.64 -2.17 5.09
N LYS A 62 -18.55 -2.69 6.31
CA LYS A 62 -17.44 -2.44 7.22
C LYS A 62 -16.28 -3.36 6.86
N VAL A 63 -15.11 -2.79 6.61
CA VAL A 63 -13.88 -3.50 6.22
C VAL A 63 -12.78 -3.10 7.20
N LYS A 64 -12.13 -4.08 7.80
CA LYS A 64 -10.98 -3.87 8.69
C LYS A 64 -9.75 -3.59 7.85
N SER A 65 -9.01 -2.53 8.16
CA SER A 65 -7.72 -2.21 7.55
C SER A 65 -6.57 -2.54 8.49
N MET A 66 -5.50 -3.11 7.95
CA MET A 66 -4.27 -3.47 8.63
C MET A 66 -3.12 -2.79 7.92
N THR A 67 -2.37 -1.91 8.61
CA THR A 67 -1.32 -1.09 7.98
C THR A 67 0.05 -1.43 8.54
N TYR A 68 0.98 -1.73 7.63
CA TYR A 68 2.42 -1.79 7.86
C TYR A 68 3.06 -0.54 7.24
N ARG A 69 4.03 0.03 7.94
CA ARG A 69 4.76 1.20 7.44
C ARG A 69 6.22 1.13 7.88
N TYR A 70 7.12 1.42 6.95
CA TYR A 70 8.54 1.58 7.20
C TYR A 70 9.05 2.87 6.56
N THR A 71 9.95 3.57 7.25
CA THR A 71 10.65 4.74 6.75
C THR A 71 12.06 4.77 7.33
N THR A 72 13.00 5.31 6.60
CA THR A 72 14.38 5.44 7.03
C THR A 72 15.00 6.69 6.40
N THR A 73 16.12 7.12 6.96
CA THR A 73 16.96 8.20 6.40
C THR A 73 18.29 7.66 5.86
N THR A 74 18.54 6.36 5.96
CA THR A 74 19.80 5.71 5.58
C THR A 74 19.74 5.04 4.21
N ASP A 75 18.56 4.68 3.73
CA ASP A 75 18.35 4.09 2.40
C ASP A 75 18.09 5.15 1.33
N MET A 76 18.27 4.73 0.07
CA MET A 76 18.02 5.61 -1.06
C MET A 76 16.54 5.61 -1.45
N SER A 77 16.00 6.81 -1.60
CA SER A 77 14.73 7.04 -2.27
C SER A 77 14.89 6.95 -3.79
N TRP A 78 13.78 6.67 -4.49
CA TRP A 78 13.67 6.76 -5.95
C TRP A 78 14.09 8.14 -6.50
N GLN A 79 13.85 9.21 -5.74
CA GLN A 79 14.20 10.57 -6.13
C GLN A 79 15.06 11.22 -5.04
N THR A 80 16.08 11.98 -5.44
CA THR A 80 16.90 12.78 -4.53
C THR A 80 16.03 13.78 -3.77
N GLY A 81 16.29 13.94 -2.48
CA GLY A 81 15.55 14.87 -1.60
C GLY A 81 14.17 14.35 -1.15
N VAL A 82 13.85 13.09 -1.39
CA VAL A 82 12.63 12.43 -0.92
C VAL A 82 12.95 11.50 0.25
N VAL A 83 12.12 11.53 1.29
CA VAL A 83 12.18 10.58 2.40
C VAL A 83 11.63 9.23 1.93
N PRO A 84 12.43 8.15 1.92
CA PRO A 84 11.94 6.84 1.50
C PRO A 84 10.92 6.28 2.49
N VAL A 85 9.79 5.84 1.98
CA VAL A 85 8.70 5.24 2.76
C VAL A 85 8.09 4.05 2.01
N ARG A 86 7.79 2.98 2.75
CA ARG A 86 6.91 1.88 2.34
C ARG A 86 5.66 1.89 3.20
N THR A 87 4.53 1.72 2.56
CA THR A 87 3.25 1.49 3.23
C THR A 87 2.54 0.33 2.55
N LEU A 88 2.10 -0.63 3.34
CA LEU A 88 1.31 -1.77 2.88
C LEU A 88 0.03 -1.77 3.72
N VAL A 89 -1.11 -1.76 3.04
CA VAL A 89 -2.43 -1.86 3.67
C VAL A 89 -3.10 -3.12 3.15
N TYR A 90 -3.61 -3.93 4.07
CA TYR A 90 -4.49 -5.05 3.78
C TYR A 90 -5.90 -4.73 4.27
N TYR A 91 -6.89 -5.18 3.51
CA TYR A 91 -8.32 -4.97 3.80
C TYR A 91 -9.01 -6.31 4.00
N PHE A 92 -9.70 -6.47 5.14
CA PHE A 92 -10.39 -7.70 5.50
C PHE A 92 -11.88 -7.46 5.70
N HIS A 93 -12.69 -8.30 5.07
CA HIS A 93 -14.12 -8.36 5.31
C HIS A 93 -14.48 -9.77 5.80
N ASN A 94 -15.17 -9.86 6.96
CA ASN A 94 -15.47 -11.13 7.61
C ASN A 94 -14.24 -12.06 7.73
N ASP A 95 -13.13 -11.49 8.24
CA ASP A 95 -11.81 -12.15 8.40
C ASP A 95 -11.12 -12.57 7.10
N THR A 96 -11.68 -12.31 5.94
CA THR A 96 -11.12 -12.68 4.64
C THR A 96 -10.49 -11.47 3.97
N LEU A 97 -9.29 -11.63 3.40
CA LEU A 97 -8.58 -10.59 2.66
C LEU A 97 -9.32 -10.25 1.36
N VAL A 98 -9.75 -8.99 1.25
CA VAL A 98 -10.53 -8.49 0.09
C VAL A 98 -9.82 -7.40 -0.71
N GLY A 99 -8.62 -7.01 -0.27
CA GLY A 99 -7.82 -6.05 -1.01
C GLY A 99 -6.48 -5.77 -0.35
N TYR A 100 -5.57 -5.24 -1.13
CA TYR A 100 -4.30 -4.70 -0.63
C TYR A 100 -3.85 -3.49 -1.42
N GLU A 101 -3.05 -2.64 -0.78
CA GLU A 101 -2.37 -1.50 -1.39
C GLU A 101 -0.91 -1.49 -0.92
N PHE A 102 0.02 -1.40 -1.86
CA PHE A 102 1.43 -1.20 -1.58
C PHE A 102 1.90 0.11 -2.23
N VAL A 103 2.50 0.97 -1.43
CA VAL A 103 3.05 2.25 -1.88
C VAL A 103 4.49 2.36 -1.40
N SER A 104 5.40 2.63 -2.31
CA SER A 104 6.82 2.78 -1.99
C SER A 104 7.48 3.92 -2.77
N SER A 105 8.31 4.68 -2.09
CA SER A 105 9.25 5.63 -2.67
C SER A 105 10.72 5.20 -2.50
N PHE A 106 10.98 3.95 -2.12
CA PHE A 106 12.33 3.36 -2.16
C PHE A 106 12.75 3.09 -3.60
N GLN A 107 14.05 3.18 -3.88
CA GLN A 107 14.58 2.91 -5.21
C GLN A 107 14.34 1.46 -5.66
N SER A 108 14.43 0.52 -4.73
CA SER A 108 14.34 -0.92 -5.02
C SER A 108 12.96 -1.42 -5.42
N ASP A 109 11.89 -0.76 -4.96
CA ASP A 109 10.50 -1.20 -5.16
C ASP A 109 9.51 -0.05 -5.33
N ASN A 110 10.00 1.04 -5.93
CA ASN A 110 9.22 2.22 -6.27
C ASN A 110 7.92 1.87 -6.98
N THR A 111 6.83 2.54 -6.58
CA THR A 111 5.49 2.36 -7.15
C THR A 111 5.01 3.56 -7.96
N ASP A 112 5.89 4.50 -8.31
CA ASP A 112 5.51 5.60 -9.19
C ASP A 112 5.12 5.07 -10.57
N PHE A 113 4.14 5.70 -11.17
CA PHE A 113 3.63 5.34 -12.49
C PHE A 113 3.44 6.59 -13.35
N ASP A 114 3.49 6.43 -14.65
CA ASP A 114 3.36 7.50 -15.63
C ASP A 114 1.87 7.84 -15.84
N ASP A 115 1.38 8.83 -15.12
CA ASP A 115 0.01 9.31 -15.20
C ASP A 115 -0.30 10.05 -16.53
N THR A 116 0.70 10.42 -17.33
CA THR A 116 0.49 10.99 -18.66
C THR A 116 -0.11 9.99 -19.65
N LYS A 117 0.03 8.68 -19.38
CA LYS A 117 -0.50 7.60 -20.21
C LYS A 117 -1.98 7.29 -19.96
N LEU A 118 -2.61 7.89 -18.96
CA LEU A 118 -4.00 7.61 -18.61
C LEU A 118 -4.98 7.91 -19.75
N GLY A 119 -4.68 8.90 -20.58
CA GLY A 119 -5.48 9.23 -21.74
C GLY A 119 -5.57 8.14 -22.82
N ALA A 120 -4.67 7.14 -22.79
CA ALA A 120 -4.72 5.99 -23.70
C ALA A 120 -5.65 4.87 -23.22
N ILE A 121 -6.14 4.94 -21.96
CA ILE A 121 -7.04 3.94 -21.38
C ILE A 121 -8.48 4.30 -21.70
N ALA A 122 -9.16 3.46 -22.47
CA ALA A 122 -10.53 3.69 -22.92
C ALA A 122 -11.51 2.70 -22.26
N LYS A 123 -12.53 3.22 -21.57
CA LYS A 123 -13.64 2.45 -21.01
C LYS A 123 -14.32 1.58 -22.07
N GLY A 124 -14.64 0.34 -21.73
CA GLY A 124 -15.27 -0.67 -22.58
C GLY A 124 -14.37 -1.26 -23.67
N ARG A 125 -13.11 -0.79 -23.79
CA ARG A 125 -12.18 -1.23 -24.85
C ARG A 125 -10.87 -1.76 -24.31
N THR A 126 -10.15 -0.97 -23.52
CA THR A 126 -8.83 -1.33 -22.99
C THR A 126 -8.95 -2.52 -22.03
N THR A 127 -8.16 -3.54 -22.27
CA THR A 127 -8.09 -4.74 -21.42
C THR A 127 -7.16 -4.53 -20.21
N ARG A 128 -7.26 -5.39 -19.20
CA ARG A 128 -6.34 -5.41 -18.05
C ARG A 128 -4.89 -5.58 -18.49
N ALA A 129 -4.63 -6.47 -19.44
CA ALA A 129 -3.30 -6.70 -19.97
C ALA A 129 -2.71 -5.44 -20.62
N GLU A 130 -3.49 -4.71 -21.41
CA GLU A 130 -3.07 -3.44 -22.00
C GLU A 130 -2.83 -2.36 -20.95
N VAL A 131 -3.66 -2.27 -19.90
CA VAL A 131 -3.40 -1.38 -18.76
C VAL A 131 -2.06 -1.71 -18.10
N MET A 132 -1.78 -2.99 -17.85
CA MET A 132 -0.52 -3.40 -17.24
C MET A 132 0.69 -3.18 -18.17
N GLN A 133 0.50 -3.28 -19.48
CA GLN A 133 1.53 -2.92 -20.46
C GLN A 133 1.83 -1.41 -20.45
N LEU A 134 0.82 -0.56 -20.30
CA LEU A 134 0.95 0.89 -20.27
C LEU A 134 1.58 1.41 -18.97
N LEU A 135 1.09 0.91 -17.82
CA LEU A 135 1.39 1.46 -16.50
C LEU A 135 2.33 0.59 -15.66
N GLY A 136 2.65 -0.62 -16.13
CA GLY A 136 3.48 -1.59 -15.41
C GLY A 136 2.67 -2.42 -14.41
N LYS A 137 3.37 -3.06 -13.46
CA LYS A 137 2.78 -3.94 -12.44
C LYS A 137 1.92 -3.13 -11.46
N PRO A 138 0.63 -3.47 -11.27
CA PRO A 138 -0.23 -2.79 -10.32
C PRO A 138 0.30 -2.94 -8.88
N SER A 139 0.13 -1.91 -8.09
CA SER A 139 0.54 -1.87 -6.68
C SER A 139 -0.60 -2.22 -5.71
N ALA A 140 -1.80 -2.38 -6.21
CA ALA A 140 -2.99 -2.73 -5.44
C ALA A 140 -3.90 -3.68 -6.22
N ALA A 141 -4.69 -4.48 -5.50
CA ALA A 141 -5.76 -5.29 -6.06
C ALA A 141 -6.92 -5.38 -5.07
N TYR A 142 -8.14 -5.53 -5.58
CA TYR A 142 -9.36 -5.52 -4.79
C TYR A 142 -10.42 -6.44 -5.39
N ILE A 143 -11.19 -7.08 -4.48
CA ILE A 143 -12.42 -7.82 -4.77
C ILE A 143 -13.57 -7.29 -3.91
N PRO A 144 -14.82 -7.71 -4.12
CA PRO A 144 -15.92 -7.32 -3.25
C PRO A 144 -15.65 -7.59 -1.75
N PRO A 145 -16.07 -6.72 -0.83
CA PRO A 145 -16.88 -5.51 -1.04
C PRO A 145 -16.07 -4.26 -1.37
N MET A 146 -14.75 -4.35 -1.58
CA MET A 146 -13.92 -3.21 -2.01
C MET A 146 -14.28 -2.75 -3.44
N VAL A 147 -14.85 -3.63 -4.25
CA VAL A 147 -15.46 -3.35 -5.56
C VAL A 147 -16.97 -3.48 -5.42
N ARG A 148 -17.73 -2.63 -6.12
CA ARG A 148 -19.20 -2.61 -6.01
C ARG A 148 -19.85 -3.83 -6.67
N GLU A 149 -19.36 -4.23 -7.84
CA GLU A 149 -19.90 -5.36 -8.59
C GLU A 149 -19.56 -6.67 -7.87
N PRO A 150 -20.54 -7.57 -7.62
CA PRO A 150 -20.33 -8.79 -6.82
C PRO A 150 -19.25 -9.75 -7.34
N SER A 151 -19.05 -9.78 -8.65
CA SER A 151 -17.99 -10.56 -9.31
C SER A 151 -16.86 -9.69 -9.86
N GLY A 152 -16.85 -8.40 -9.49
CA GLY A 152 -15.90 -7.43 -10.03
C GLY A 152 -14.53 -7.57 -9.39
N GLU A 153 -13.53 -7.15 -10.15
CA GLU A 153 -12.15 -7.00 -9.69
C GLU A 153 -11.64 -5.61 -10.04
N ALA A 154 -10.77 -5.07 -9.21
CA ALA A 154 -10.06 -3.85 -9.53
C ALA A 154 -8.57 -4.01 -9.25
N ILE A 155 -7.76 -3.32 -10.05
CA ILE A 155 -6.35 -3.09 -9.77
C ILE A 155 -6.12 -1.62 -9.44
N GLY A 156 -5.02 -1.35 -8.75
CA GLY A 156 -4.66 0.01 -8.39
C GLY A 156 -3.18 0.31 -8.59
N TYR A 157 -2.90 1.58 -8.77
CA TYR A 157 -1.57 2.15 -8.81
C TYR A 157 -1.53 3.30 -7.80
N GLY A 158 -0.67 3.21 -6.82
CA GLY A 158 -0.51 4.20 -5.78
C GLY A 158 0.93 4.66 -5.67
N TYR A 159 1.13 5.96 -5.52
CA TYR A 159 2.43 6.53 -5.22
C TYR A 159 2.28 7.68 -4.24
N ALA A 160 3.21 7.78 -3.29
CA ALA A 160 3.29 8.91 -2.38
C ALA A 160 4.75 9.25 -2.12
N ARG A 161 5.07 10.55 -2.11
CA ARG A 161 6.38 11.05 -1.72
C ARG A 161 6.24 12.24 -0.77
N ARG A 162 7.22 12.40 0.10
CA ARG A 162 7.41 13.57 0.93
C ARG A 162 8.82 14.09 0.73
N GLU A 163 8.98 15.38 0.48
CA GLU A 163 10.30 16.01 0.41
C GLU A 163 10.98 16.00 1.78
N ALA A 164 12.30 15.84 1.80
CA ALA A 164 13.10 15.80 3.04
C ALA A 164 13.34 17.18 3.63
N THR A 165 13.23 18.24 2.81
CA THR A 165 13.51 19.63 3.19
C THR A 165 12.24 20.47 3.23
N ALA A 166 12.22 21.48 4.09
CA ALA A 166 11.12 22.44 4.18
C ALA A 166 11.12 23.42 2.97
N PRO A 167 9.94 23.87 2.49
CA PRO A 167 8.61 23.42 2.93
C PRO A 167 8.33 22.00 2.44
N TYR A 168 8.03 21.10 3.39
CA TYR A 168 7.78 19.69 3.09
C TYR A 168 6.61 19.54 2.12
N LYS A 169 6.90 19.31 0.85
CA LYS A 169 5.87 19.00 -0.14
C LYS A 169 5.52 17.53 -0.05
N PHE A 170 4.24 17.28 -0.14
CA PHE A 170 3.68 15.93 -0.22
C PHE A 170 2.98 15.77 -1.56
N VAL A 171 3.27 14.70 -2.27
CA VAL A 171 2.60 14.34 -3.52
C VAL A 171 2.03 12.94 -3.35
N ARG A 172 0.78 12.77 -3.73
CA ARG A 172 0.12 11.47 -3.80
C ARG A 172 -0.56 11.33 -5.15
N LYS A 173 -0.46 10.14 -5.74
CA LYS A 173 -1.22 9.72 -6.91
C LYS A 173 -1.90 8.40 -6.58
N ASN A 174 -3.20 8.30 -6.83
CA ASN A 174 -3.94 7.06 -6.70
C ASN A 174 -4.79 6.85 -7.95
N LEU A 175 -4.67 5.68 -8.53
CA LEU A 175 -5.47 5.23 -9.65
C LEU A 175 -6.11 3.90 -9.27
N ARG A 176 -7.42 3.79 -9.46
CA ARG A 176 -8.18 2.54 -9.37
C ARG A 176 -8.85 2.27 -10.70
N ILE A 177 -8.72 1.06 -11.18
CA ILE A 177 -9.34 0.61 -12.44
C ILE A 177 -10.14 -0.65 -12.15
N THR A 178 -11.44 -0.60 -12.43
CA THR A 178 -12.36 -1.73 -12.33
C THR A 178 -12.56 -2.35 -13.70
N PHE A 179 -12.70 -3.66 -13.77
CA PHE A 179 -12.90 -4.41 -15.00
C PHE A 179 -14.27 -5.07 -15.02
N ASP A 180 -14.83 -5.18 -16.22
CA ASP A 180 -16.06 -5.93 -16.48
C ASP A 180 -15.79 -7.44 -16.64
N GLY A 181 -16.84 -8.25 -16.79
CA GLY A 181 -16.74 -9.70 -16.97
C GLY A 181 -16.02 -10.16 -18.24
N ARG A 182 -15.62 -9.23 -19.11
CA ARG A 182 -14.78 -9.48 -20.31
C ARG A 182 -13.36 -8.97 -20.14
N ASP A 183 -12.99 -8.65 -18.90
CA ASP A 183 -11.67 -8.10 -18.52
C ASP A 183 -11.34 -6.76 -19.21
N ARG A 184 -12.36 -5.94 -19.51
CA ARG A 184 -12.22 -4.59 -20.07
C ARG A 184 -12.47 -3.54 -19.00
N VAL A 185 -11.80 -2.41 -19.12
CA VAL A 185 -11.96 -1.28 -18.19
C VAL A 185 -13.44 -0.85 -18.14
N ALA A 186 -14.05 -1.04 -16.99
CA ALA A 186 -15.42 -0.59 -16.69
C ALA A 186 -15.45 0.81 -16.09
N GLU A 187 -14.50 1.10 -15.17
CA GLU A 187 -14.39 2.38 -14.49
C GLU A 187 -12.93 2.69 -14.21
N MET A 188 -12.59 3.97 -14.21
CA MET A 188 -11.27 4.46 -13.88
C MET A 188 -11.39 5.71 -13.00
N ASP A 189 -10.83 5.63 -11.81
CA ASP A 189 -10.78 6.69 -10.81
C ASP A 189 -9.34 7.13 -10.60
N PHE A 190 -9.02 8.39 -10.91
CA PHE A 190 -7.69 8.94 -10.68
C PHE A 190 -7.76 10.19 -9.80
N THR A 191 -6.98 10.18 -8.73
CA THR A 191 -6.81 11.32 -7.83
C THR A 191 -5.34 11.68 -7.67
N THR A 192 -5.05 12.96 -7.61
CA THR A 192 -3.72 13.48 -7.31
C THR A 192 -3.80 14.61 -6.29
N GLU A 193 -2.91 14.60 -5.31
CA GLU A 193 -2.78 15.60 -4.27
C GLU A 193 -1.35 16.14 -4.25
N GLY A 194 -1.21 17.41 -3.89
CA GLY A 194 0.08 18.10 -3.87
C GLY A 194 0.47 18.65 -5.24
N LYS A 195 1.15 19.79 -5.23
CA LYS A 195 1.63 20.40 -6.48
C LYS A 195 2.90 19.71 -6.95
N LYS A 196 2.97 19.50 -8.26
CA LYS A 196 4.21 19.19 -8.97
C LYS A 196 5.22 20.31 -8.81
#